data_d5dce16a6b0bf29ba92da5cc04e04665
#
_entry.id   d5dce16a6b0bf29ba92da5cc04e04665
#
_cell.length_a   1.000
_cell.length_b   1.000
_cell.length_c   1.000
_cell.angle_alpha   90.00
_cell.angle_beta   90.00
_cell.angle_gamma   90.00
#
_symmetry.space_group_name_H-M   'P 1'
#
loop_
_entity.id
_entity.type
_entity.pdbx_description
1 polymer ?
#
loop_
_entity_poly.entity_id
_entity_poly.type
_entity_poly.pdbx_seq_one_letter_code
_entity_poly.pdbx_strand_id
1 'polypeptide(L)'
;GHMRNLCLEDSLIRLMRRAYGQEKIISTTFPGDVGTHVAKCLWYIKNHISEYEFKQRSEAEDRGEWLGQMYSAGNLKLEDEASIPEQFEQNKKELTAILKQLEMQSGEFFDLWKETRQWSVDLMNKVYQWADVSFDRWYWESEVDAASVETVKKYYVEGKLQKSEGAIGLDFSESNLGFCLLLKSDGTGLYATKDLELARRKFEEFQIQKSIYVVDQRQALHFKQVFKTLEHLGFEQAKDC
;
A
#
# COMPACT_ATOMS: atom_id res chain seq x y z
N GLY A 1 -4.03 -8.30 14.42
CA GLY A 1 -4.09 -8.65 13.02
C GLY A 1 -2.74 -8.97 12.41
N HIS A 2 -1.86 -7.97 12.27
CA HIS A 2 -0.60 -8.11 11.52
C HIS A 2 0.31 -9.23 12.00
N MET A 3 0.56 -9.35 13.31
CA MET A 3 1.41 -10.42 13.86
C MET A 3 0.86 -11.82 13.57
N ARG A 4 -0.46 -12.01 13.65
CA ARG A 4 -1.06 -13.32 13.31
C ARG A 4 -0.83 -13.67 11.83
N ASN A 5 -1.02 -12.72 10.92
CA ASN A 5 -0.77 -12.94 9.51
C ASN A 5 0.70 -13.23 9.23
N LEU A 6 1.62 -12.50 9.87
CA LEU A 6 3.06 -12.73 9.77
C LEU A 6 3.44 -14.15 10.19
N CYS A 7 2.96 -14.63 11.35
CA CYS A 7 3.24 -16.00 11.82
C CYS A 7 2.62 -17.07 10.89
N LEU A 8 1.42 -16.83 10.37
CA LEU A 8 0.76 -17.75 9.44
C LEU A 8 1.53 -17.82 8.12
N GLU A 9 1.90 -16.67 7.57
CA GLU A 9 2.65 -16.56 6.31
C GLU A 9 4.01 -17.27 6.43
N ASP A 10 4.79 -16.99 7.47
CA ASP A 10 6.07 -17.63 7.70
C ASP A 10 5.94 -19.16 7.84
N SER A 11 4.93 -19.62 8.58
CA SER A 11 4.66 -21.06 8.71
C SER A 11 4.36 -21.71 7.35
N LEU A 12 3.54 -21.08 6.53
CA LEU A 12 3.24 -21.54 5.17
C LEU A 12 4.48 -21.57 4.29
N ILE A 13 5.29 -20.50 4.31
CA ILE A 13 6.53 -20.41 3.55
C ILE A 13 7.48 -21.55 3.93
N ARG A 14 7.72 -21.78 5.21
CA ARG A 14 8.60 -22.85 5.70
C ARG A 14 8.10 -24.24 5.29
N LEU A 15 6.79 -24.50 5.41
CA LEU A 15 6.17 -25.76 4.97
C LEU A 15 6.29 -25.98 3.47
N MET A 16 6.00 -24.95 2.68
CA MET A 16 6.08 -25.02 1.22
C MET A 16 7.51 -25.18 0.72
N ARG A 17 8.47 -24.46 1.30
CA ARG A 17 9.88 -24.61 0.98
C ARG A 17 10.40 -26.02 1.27
N ARG A 18 9.94 -26.62 2.37
CA ARG A 18 10.26 -28.02 2.70
C ARG A 18 9.62 -29.01 1.72
N ALA A 19 8.39 -28.75 1.26
CA ALA A 19 7.65 -29.66 0.39
C ALA A 19 8.09 -29.57 -1.08
N TYR A 20 8.38 -28.38 -1.58
CA TYR A 20 8.59 -28.11 -3.01
C TYR A 20 10.02 -27.70 -3.37
N GLY A 21 10.86 -27.35 -2.41
CA GLY A 21 12.21 -26.81 -2.58
C GLY A 21 12.30 -25.33 -2.26
N GLN A 22 13.43 -24.93 -1.68
CA GLN A 22 13.70 -23.56 -1.22
C GLN A 22 13.60 -22.54 -2.37
N GLU A 23 14.13 -22.90 -3.53
CA GLU A 23 14.24 -22.07 -4.74
C GLU A 23 12.90 -21.86 -5.46
N LYS A 24 11.87 -22.65 -5.14
CA LYS A 24 10.55 -22.58 -5.78
C LYS A 24 9.56 -21.68 -5.06
N ILE A 25 9.89 -21.26 -3.85
CA ILE A 25 9.01 -20.48 -3.01
C ILE A 25 9.64 -19.12 -2.72
N ILE A 26 9.01 -18.09 -3.24
CA ILE A 26 9.44 -16.70 -3.07
C ILE A 26 8.48 -16.02 -2.09
N SER A 27 9.04 -15.50 -1.01
CA SER A 27 8.28 -14.74 -0.02
C SER A 27 8.35 -13.24 -0.31
N THR A 28 7.20 -12.57 -0.28
CA THR A 28 7.12 -11.15 -0.60
C THR A 28 6.32 -10.40 0.45
N THR A 29 6.70 -9.16 0.73
CA THR A 29 5.91 -8.24 1.56
C THR A 29 5.60 -6.96 0.79
N PHE A 30 4.45 -6.33 1.10
CA PHE A 30 3.96 -5.12 0.45
C PHE A 30 3.59 -4.06 1.48
N PRO A 31 4.58 -3.37 2.09
CA PRO A 31 4.29 -2.32 3.05
C PRO A 31 3.82 -1.03 2.36
N GLY A 32 2.82 -0.40 2.98
CA GLY A 32 2.32 0.92 2.57
C GLY A 32 3.23 2.02 3.12
N ASP A 33 3.94 2.70 2.25
CA ASP A 33 4.87 3.78 2.57
C ASP A 33 4.43 5.16 2.02
N VAL A 34 3.26 5.22 1.40
CA VAL A 34 2.64 6.45 0.86
C VAL A 34 1.14 6.50 1.19
N GLY A 35 0.49 7.59 0.82
CA GLY A 35 -0.95 7.76 1.00
C GLY A 35 -1.32 8.69 2.15
N THR A 36 -2.63 8.84 2.38
CA THR A 36 -3.18 9.83 3.31
C THR A 36 -2.70 9.65 4.76
N HIS A 37 -2.50 8.41 5.20
CA HIS A 37 -2.00 8.13 6.55
C HIS A 37 -0.56 8.62 6.76
N VAL A 38 0.30 8.47 5.74
CA VAL A 38 1.66 9.03 5.77
C VAL A 38 1.59 10.56 5.75
N ALA A 39 0.78 11.15 4.86
CA ALA A 39 0.62 12.59 4.79
C ALA A 39 0.16 13.21 6.13
N LYS A 40 -0.77 12.57 6.84
CA LYS A 40 -1.22 13.02 8.18
C LYS A 40 -0.08 13.01 9.22
N CYS A 41 0.76 11.98 9.21
CA CYS A 41 1.92 11.89 10.08
C CYS A 41 2.92 13.00 9.79
N LEU A 42 3.30 13.19 8.54
CA LEU A 42 4.23 14.24 8.10
C LEU A 42 3.69 15.64 8.40
N TRP A 43 2.39 15.85 8.15
CA TRP A 43 1.68 17.08 8.47
C TRP A 43 1.80 17.41 9.95
N TYR A 44 1.53 16.43 10.84
CA TYR A 44 1.61 16.64 12.28
C TYR A 44 3.04 16.96 12.73
N ILE A 45 4.03 16.22 12.25
CA ILE A 45 5.44 16.46 12.57
C ILE A 45 5.81 17.90 12.17
N LYS A 46 5.49 18.33 10.95
CA LYS A 46 5.89 19.64 10.46
C LYS A 46 5.21 20.81 11.20
N ASN A 47 3.94 20.66 11.59
CA ASN A 47 3.15 21.75 12.16
C ASN A 47 3.19 21.79 13.69
N HIS A 48 3.53 20.68 14.37
CA HIS A 48 3.39 20.56 15.82
C HIS A 48 4.65 20.11 16.56
N ILE A 49 5.68 19.67 15.84
CA ILE A 49 6.94 19.24 16.44
C ILE A 49 8.03 20.27 16.13
N SER A 50 8.76 20.71 17.14
CA SER A 50 9.87 21.62 16.93
C SER A 50 11.05 20.96 16.22
N GLU A 51 11.82 21.71 15.45
CA GLU A 51 13.05 21.20 14.79
C GLU A 51 14.04 20.60 15.80
N TYR A 52 14.12 21.17 16.98
CA TYR A 52 14.96 20.66 18.07
C TYR A 52 14.50 19.29 18.54
N GLU A 53 13.21 19.11 18.79
CA GLU A 53 12.63 17.83 19.21
C GLU A 53 12.80 16.77 18.12
N PHE A 54 12.56 17.12 16.86
CA PHE A 54 12.75 16.23 15.73
C PHE A 54 14.21 15.77 15.61
N LYS A 55 15.18 16.70 15.74
CA LYS A 55 16.60 16.36 15.72
C LYS A 55 17.02 15.43 16.84
N GLN A 56 16.51 15.64 18.07
CA GLN A 56 16.76 14.68 19.14
C GLN A 56 16.20 13.31 18.83
N ARG A 57 15.06 13.24 18.18
CA ARG A 57 14.40 11.98 17.82
C ARG A 57 15.13 11.25 16.70
N SER A 58 15.79 11.95 15.78
CA SER A 58 16.56 11.33 14.69
C SER A 58 17.74 10.46 15.17
N GLU A 59 18.19 10.66 16.40
CA GLU A 59 19.26 9.89 17.04
C GLU A 59 18.74 8.79 17.98
N ALA A 60 17.43 8.74 18.25
CA ALA A 60 16.83 7.82 19.20
C ALA A 60 16.61 6.42 18.62
N GLU A 61 16.61 5.39 19.47
CA GLU A 61 16.35 4.01 19.04
C GLU A 61 14.87 3.72 18.78
N ASP A 62 13.96 4.46 19.40
CA ASP A 62 12.51 4.26 19.35
C ASP A 62 11.79 5.08 18.25
N ARG A 63 12.52 5.50 17.23
CA ARG A 63 12.01 6.38 16.14
C ARG A 63 10.73 5.86 15.46
N GLY A 64 10.69 4.57 15.19
CA GLY A 64 9.51 3.96 14.55
C GLY A 64 8.26 3.98 15.43
N GLU A 65 8.41 3.74 16.73
CA GLU A 65 7.31 3.83 17.69
C GLU A 65 6.81 5.27 17.83
N TRP A 66 7.74 6.22 17.89
CA TRP A 66 7.42 7.64 17.93
C TRP A 66 6.62 8.08 16.68
N LEU A 67 6.97 7.60 15.48
CA LEU A 67 6.18 7.86 14.26
C LEU A 67 4.75 7.35 14.38
N GLY A 68 4.53 6.19 15.00
CA GLY A 68 3.20 5.67 15.30
C GLY A 68 2.39 6.61 16.21
N GLN A 69 3.05 7.21 17.20
CA GLN A 69 2.45 8.23 18.07
C GLN A 69 2.11 9.51 17.29
N MET A 70 3.01 9.97 16.41
CA MET A 70 2.77 11.16 15.58
C MET A 70 1.62 10.95 14.59
N TYR A 71 1.53 9.76 14.00
CA TYR A 71 0.38 9.40 13.18
C TYR A 71 -0.94 9.46 13.97
N SER A 72 -0.97 8.86 15.16
CA SER A 72 -2.15 8.84 16.00
C SER A 72 -2.55 10.25 16.45
N ALA A 73 -1.58 11.07 16.85
CA ALA A 73 -1.80 12.46 17.24
C ALA A 73 -2.32 13.31 16.07
N GLY A 74 -1.73 13.13 14.87
CA GLY A 74 -2.18 13.81 13.65
C GLY A 74 -3.59 13.41 13.24
N ASN A 75 -3.95 12.15 13.37
CA ASN A 75 -5.31 11.69 13.07
C ASN A 75 -6.34 12.30 14.03
N LEU A 76 -6.08 12.24 15.35
CA LEU A 76 -6.95 12.84 16.37
C LEU A 76 -7.11 14.36 16.15
N LYS A 77 -6.01 15.06 15.92
CA LYS A 77 -6.02 16.51 15.68
C LYS A 77 -6.90 16.88 14.47
N LEU A 78 -6.75 16.16 13.37
CA LEU A 78 -7.54 16.38 12.16
C LEU A 78 -9.03 16.02 12.34
N GLU A 79 -9.34 15.02 13.18
CA GLU A 79 -10.72 14.65 13.55
C GLU A 79 -11.36 15.73 14.40
N ASP A 80 -10.66 16.27 15.40
CA ASP A 80 -11.14 17.36 16.27
C ASP A 80 -11.45 18.63 15.46
N GLU A 81 -10.58 18.94 14.49
CA GLU A 81 -10.71 20.13 13.64
C GLU A 81 -11.72 19.94 12.49
N ALA A 82 -12.16 18.72 12.21
CA ALA A 82 -13.10 18.44 11.12
C ALA A 82 -14.48 19.10 11.31
N SER A 83 -14.87 19.43 12.54
CA SER A 83 -16.12 20.13 12.85
C SER A 83 -16.07 21.64 12.54
N ILE A 84 -14.89 22.20 12.29
CA ILE A 84 -14.65 23.61 11.99
C ILE A 84 -14.44 23.75 10.48
N PRO A 85 -15.42 24.29 9.71
CA PRO A 85 -15.37 24.25 8.24
C PRO A 85 -14.11 24.89 7.63
N GLU A 86 -13.68 26.01 8.16
CA GLU A 86 -12.49 26.72 7.67
C GLU A 86 -11.21 25.89 7.91
N GLN A 87 -11.07 25.31 9.09
CA GLN A 87 -9.92 24.46 9.43
C GLN A 87 -9.93 23.16 8.62
N PHE A 88 -11.10 22.55 8.43
CA PHE A 88 -11.23 21.36 7.60
C PHE A 88 -10.74 21.60 6.16
N GLU A 89 -11.17 22.70 5.52
CA GLU A 89 -10.74 23.03 4.15
C GLU A 89 -9.24 23.36 4.09
N GLN A 90 -8.70 24.01 5.12
CA GLN A 90 -7.26 24.29 5.21
C GLN A 90 -6.47 23.00 5.33
N ASN A 91 -6.82 22.12 6.27
CA ASN A 91 -6.15 20.83 6.47
C ASN A 91 -6.19 19.95 5.22
N LYS A 92 -7.34 19.94 4.51
CA LYS A 92 -7.49 19.22 3.25
C LYS A 92 -6.52 19.73 2.18
N LYS A 93 -6.35 21.06 2.05
CA LYS A 93 -5.38 21.67 1.12
C LYS A 93 -3.95 21.29 1.48
N GLU A 94 -3.59 21.34 2.74
CA GLU A 94 -2.25 21.00 3.23
C GLU A 94 -1.93 19.52 2.98
N LEU A 95 -2.84 18.61 3.32
CA LEU A 95 -2.66 17.18 3.06
C LEU A 95 -2.54 16.89 1.56
N THR A 96 -3.32 17.57 0.73
CA THR A 96 -3.24 17.44 -0.74
C THR A 96 -1.88 17.92 -1.25
N ALA A 97 -1.35 19.03 -0.72
CA ALA A 97 -0.03 19.54 -1.08
C ALA A 97 1.10 18.59 -0.68
N ILE A 98 0.98 17.95 0.50
CA ILE A 98 1.93 16.91 0.94
C ILE A 98 1.91 15.72 -0.03
N LEU A 99 0.73 15.15 -0.30
CA LEU A 99 0.58 14.02 -1.24
C LEU A 99 1.20 14.35 -2.59
N LYS A 100 0.98 15.56 -3.10
CA LYS A 100 1.56 16.00 -4.36
C LYS A 100 3.10 16.06 -4.33
N GLN A 101 3.71 16.50 -3.22
CA GLN A 101 5.17 16.48 -3.08
C GLN A 101 5.72 15.05 -3.06
N LEU A 102 5.01 14.10 -2.42
CA LEU A 102 5.39 12.68 -2.42
C LEU A 102 5.30 12.08 -3.82
N GLU A 103 4.23 12.37 -4.58
CA GLU A 103 4.06 11.93 -5.97
C GLU A 103 5.14 12.50 -6.89
N MET A 104 5.46 13.79 -6.74
CA MET A 104 6.48 14.46 -7.53
C MET A 104 7.92 14.12 -7.09
N GLN A 105 8.09 13.38 -6.01
CA GLN A 105 9.36 13.02 -5.40
C GLN A 105 10.26 14.25 -5.15
N SER A 106 9.67 15.36 -4.69
CA SER A 106 10.37 16.64 -4.49
C SER A 106 9.72 17.49 -3.40
N GLY A 107 10.53 18.34 -2.77
CA GLY A 107 10.10 19.28 -1.74
C GLY A 107 10.37 18.79 -0.33
N GLU A 108 10.12 19.68 0.65
CA GLU A 108 10.47 19.45 2.06
C GLU A 108 9.75 18.25 2.68
N PHE A 109 8.52 17.97 2.28
CA PHE A 109 7.78 16.79 2.77
C PHE A 109 8.29 15.50 2.16
N PHE A 110 8.82 15.53 0.94
CA PHE A 110 9.48 14.35 0.37
C PHE A 110 10.80 14.05 1.08
N ASP A 111 11.58 15.09 1.45
CA ASP A 111 12.81 14.89 2.22
C ASP A 111 12.52 14.34 3.63
N LEU A 112 11.52 14.90 4.32
CA LEU A 112 11.05 14.40 5.61
C LEU A 112 10.52 12.96 5.50
N TRP A 113 9.79 12.63 4.43
CA TRP A 113 9.32 11.28 4.16
C TRP A 113 10.48 10.28 3.99
N LYS A 114 11.52 10.61 3.25
CA LYS A 114 12.69 9.73 3.09
C LYS A 114 13.31 9.34 4.42
N GLU A 115 13.48 10.32 5.30
CA GLU A 115 14.06 10.11 6.63
C GLU A 115 13.13 9.27 7.51
N THR A 116 11.88 9.68 7.65
CA THR A 116 10.91 8.99 8.53
C THR A 116 10.50 7.62 8.01
N ARG A 117 10.48 7.41 6.69
CA ARG A 117 10.28 6.09 6.09
C ARG A 117 11.36 5.11 6.54
N GLN A 118 12.62 5.54 6.56
CA GLN A 118 13.71 4.66 7.02
C GLN A 118 13.52 4.24 8.48
N TRP A 119 13.03 5.12 9.35
CA TRP A 119 12.73 4.77 10.75
C TRP A 119 11.66 3.68 10.86
N SER A 120 10.63 3.74 10.01
CA SER A 120 9.61 2.69 9.94
C SER A 120 10.19 1.37 9.45
N VAL A 121 11.05 1.40 8.44
CA VAL A 121 11.76 0.22 7.92
C VAL A 121 12.65 -0.42 8.99
N ASP A 122 13.37 0.39 9.76
CA ASP A 122 14.23 -0.08 10.85
C ASP A 122 13.41 -0.79 11.94
N LEU A 123 12.25 -0.24 12.31
CA LEU A 123 11.33 -0.88 13.25
C LEU A 123 10.79 -2.20 12.70
N MET A 124 10.36 -2.22 11.43
CA MET A 124 9.88 -3.45 10.78
C MET A 124 10.96 -4.53 10.78
N ASN A 125 12.19 -4.17 10.44
CA ASN A 125 13.32 -5.11 10.47
C ASN A 125 13.59 -5.66 11.87
N LYS A 126 13.53 -4.84 12.93
CA LYS A 126 13.64 -5.31 14.33
C LYS A 126 12.55 -6.34 14.65
N VAL A 127 11.31 -6.07 14.25
CA VAL A 127 10.18 -7.00 14.48
C VAL A 127 10.39 -8.30 13.70
N TYR A 128 10.81 -8.24 12.45
CA TYR A 128 11.06 -9.43 11.63
C TYR A 128 12.23 -10.26 12.17
N GLN A 129 13.31 -9.62 12.60
CA GLN A 129 14.43 -10.31 13.25
C GLN A 129 14.00 -11.00 14.55
N TRP A 130 13.21 -10.30 15.40
CA TRP A 130 12.67 -10.89 16.62
C TRP A 130 11.76 -12.10 16.34
N ALA A 131 10.95 -12.03 15.29
CA ALA A 131 10.04 -13.10 14.88
C ALA A 131 10.71 -14.22 14.07
N ASP A 132 12.01 -14.10 13.76
CA ASP A 132 12.77 -15.00 12.86
C ASP A 132 12.08 -15.14 11.48
N VAL A 133 11.59 -14.03 10.93
CA VAL A 133 10.91 -13.95 9.62
C VAL A 133 11.74 -13.15 8.65
N SER A 134 11.78 -13.59 7.41
CA SER A 134 12.43 -12.86 6.31
C SER A 134 11.64 -12.95 5.02
N PHE A 135 11.77 -11.92 4.19
CA PHE A 135 11.16 -11.86 2.86
C PHE A 135 12.23 -11.75 1.78
N ASP A 136 12.06 -12.49 0.70
CA ASP A 136 12.99 -12.48 -0.44
C ASP A 136 12.88 -11.17 -1.23
N ARG A 137 11.65 -10.59 -1.31
CA ARG A 137 11.39 -9.35 -2.03
C ARG A 137 10.40 -8.44 -1.26
N TRP A 138 10.78 -7.18 -1.12
CA TRP A 138 9.92 -6.13 -0.62
C TRP A 138 9.42 -5.31 -1.80
N TYR A 139 8.10 -5.25 -1.96
CA TYR A 139 7.45 -4.30 -2.86
C TYR A 139 6.93 -3.14 -2.05
N TRP A 140 7.21 -1.94 -2.49
CA TRP A 140 6.73 -0.74 -1.80
C TRP A 140 5.51 -0.18 -2.53
N GLU A 141 4.55 0.36 -1.78
CA GLU A 141 3.39 1.00 -2.37
C GLU A 141 3.81 2.16 -3.30
N SER A 142 4.82 2.95 -2.89
CA SER A 142 5.43 4.01 -3.71
C SER A 142 6.04 3.53 -5.03
N GLU A 143 6.50 2.26 -5.11
CA GLU A 143 7.04 1.68 -6.35
C GLU A 143 5.94 1.37 -7.37
N VAL A 144 4.76 0.99 -6.89
CA VAL A 144 3.67 0.53 -7.77
C VAL A 144 2.65 1.61 -8.08
N ASP A 145 2.56 2.65 -7.27
CA ASP A 145 1.46 3.64 -7.31
C ASP A 145 1.33 4.31 -8.68
N ALA A 146 2.36 5.01 -9.16
CA ALA A 146 2.33 5.68 -10.45
C ALA A 146 2.13 4.69 -11.61
N ALA A 147 2.86 3.57 -11.60
CA ALA A 147 2.75 2.54 -12.64
C ALA A 147 1.37 1.87 -12.67
N SER A 148 0.70 1.75 -11.51
CA SER A 148 -0.61 1.14 -11.41
C SER A 148 -1.68 1.91 -12.18
N VAL A 149 -1.65 3.24 -12.08
CA VAL A 149 -2.56 4.13 -12.81
C VAL A 149 -2.33 4.04 -14.31
N GLU A 150 -1.06 4.05 -14.76
CA GLU A 150 -0.72 3.93 -16.18
C GLU A 150 -1.10 2.55 -16.75
N THR A 151 -0.91 1.48 -15.97
CA THR A 151 -1.33 0.12 -16.34
C THR A 151 -2.84 0.06 -16.59
N VAL A 152 -3.66 0.62 -15.70
CA VAL A 152 -5.12 0.64 -15.87
C VAL A 152 -5.53 1.48 -17.06
N LYS A 153 -4.93 2.67 -17.26
CA LYS A 153 -5.20 3.50 -18.46
C LYS A 153 -4.88 2.75 -19.75
N LYS A 154 -3.75 2.05 -19.80
CA LYS A 154 -3.35 1.22 -20.95
C LYS A 154 -4.42 0.16 -21.26
N TYR A 155 -4.84 -0.62 -20.26
CA TYR A 155 -5.88 -1.64 -20.46
C TYR A 155 -7.22 -1.07 -20.85
N TYR A 156 -7.55 0.14 -20.38
CA TYR A 156 -8.75 0.83 -20.83
C TYR A 156 -8.66 1.22 -22.32
N VAL A 157 -7.54 1.78 -22.78
CA VAL A 157 -7.32 2.11 -24.20
C VAL A 157 -7.32 0.86 -25.08
N GLU A 158 -6.83 -0.28 -24.57
CA GLU A 158 -6.91 -1.57 -25.26
C GLU A 158 -8.32 -2.18 -25.32
N GLY A 159 -9.33 -1.51 -24.73
CA GLY A 159 -10.71 -1.98 -24.69
C GLY A 159 -10.97 -3.14 -23.72
N LYS A 160 -10.03 -3.42 -22.81
CA LYS A 160 -10.15 -4.50 -21.82
C LYS A 160 -10.86 -4.08 -20.54
N LEU A 161 -11.03 -2.80 -20.32
CA LEU A 161 -11.73 -2.23 -19.17
C LEU A 161 -12.85 -1.32 -19.67
N GLN A 162 -13.82 -1.09 -18.81
CA GLN A 162 -15.00 -0.26 -19.15
C GLN A 162 -15.06 0.99 -18.28
N LYS A 163 -15.77 2.00 -18.79
CA LYS A 163 -16.04 3.25 -18.08
C LYS A 163 -17.49 3.27 -17.59
N SER A 164 -17.69 3.55 -16.30
CA SER A 164 -19.02 3.72 -15.69
C SER A 164 -19.02 4.99 -14.85
N GLU A 165 -19.95 5.91 -15.11
CA GLU A 165 -20.07 7.20 -14.40
C GLU A 165 -18.75 7.99 -14.30
N GLY A 166 -17.93 7.92 -15.33
CA GLY A 166 -16.61 8.56 -15.37
C GLY A 166 -15.45 7.75 -14.76
N ALA A 167 -15.75 6.73 -13.99
CA ALA A 167 -14.77 5.84 -13.37
C ALA A 167 -14.41 4.66 -14.29
N ILE A 168 -13.23 4.05 -14.11
CA ILE A 168 -12.76 2.91 -14.90
C ILE A 168 -12.71 1.66 -14.02
N GLY A 169 -13.21 0.55 -14.52
CA GLY A 169 -13.23 -0.73 -13.82
C GLY A 169 -13.84 -1.85 -14.65
N LEU A 170 -14.32 -2.89 -13.97
CA LEU A 170 -15.02 -4.03 -14.57
C LEU A 170 -16.26 -4.40 -13.74
N ASP A 171 -17.34 -4.75 -14.42
CA ASP A 171 -18.57 -5.23 -13.80
C ASP A 171 -18.55 -6.77 -13.72
N PHE A 172 -18.63 -7.28 -12.51
CA PHE A 172 -18.72 -8.70 -12.18
C PHE A 172 -20.04 -9.06 -11.48
N SER A 173 -21.10 -8.30 -11.73
CA SER A 173 -22.43 -8.51 -11.12
C SER A 173 -22.98 -9.91 -11.42
N GLU A 174 -22.72 -10.46 -12.60
CA GLU A 174 -23.09 -11.85 -12.96
C GLU A 174 -22.43 -12.90 -12.05
N SER A 175 -21.28 -12.58 -11.49
CA SER A 175 -20.53 -13.43 -10.56
C SER A 175 -20.76 -13.05 -9.07
N ASN A 176 -21.75 -12.20 -8.78
CA ASN A 176 -22.03 -11.65 -7.45
C ASN A 176 -20.83 -10.92 -6.79
N LEU A 177 -19.91 -10.39 -7.58
CA LEU A 177 -18.77 -9.62 -7.09
C LEU A 177 -18.97 -8.10 -7.26
N GLY A 178 -20.00 -7.66 -8.00
CA GLY A 178 -20.28 -6.25 -8.26
C GLY A 178 -19.23 -5.59 -9.14
N PHE A 179 -19.17 -4.25 -9.10
CA PHE A 179 -18.26 -3.47 -9.92
C PHE A 179 -16.88 -3.36 -9.23
N CYS A 180 -15.84 -3.86 -9.88
CA CYS A 180 -14.46 -3.67 -9.45
C CYS A 180 -13.94 -2.32 -9.94
N LEU A 181 -13.95 -1.33 -9.06
CA LEU A 181 -13.48 0.03 -9.36
C LEU A 181 -11.96 0.09 -9.29
N LEU A 182 -11.32 0.52 -10.37
CA LEU A 182 -9.87 0.68 -10.49
C LEU A 182 -9.44 2.15 -10.45
N LEU A 183 -10.03 3.01 -11.29
CA LEU A 183 -9.78 4.45 -11.24
C LEU A 183 -11.08 5.22 -11.01
N LYS A 184 -11.02 6.21 -10.12
CA LYS A 184 -12.11 7.17 -9.94
C LYS A 184 -12.28 8.07 -11.16
N SER A 185 -13.37 8.82 -11.19
CA SER A 185 -13.66 9.80 -12.27
C SER A 185 -12.61 10.92 -12.39
N ASP A 186 -11.91 11.23 -11.30
CA ASP A 186 -10.78 12.18 -11.26
C ASP A 186 -9.44 11.57 -11.70
N GLY A 187 -9.42 10.27 -12.04
CA GLY A 187 -8.22 9.55 -12.46
C GLY A 187 -7.38 9.00 -11.30
N THR A 188 -7.79 9.17 -10.05
CA THR A 188 -7.09 8.64 -8.88
C THR A 188 -7.23 7.13 -8.79
N GLY A 189 -6.12 6.43 -8.55
CA GLY A 189 -6.08 4.99 -8.29
C GLY A 189 -6.64 4.63 -6.91
N LEU A 190 -7.06 3.37 -6.77
CA LEU A 190 -7.55 2.77 -5.54
C LEU A 190 -6.64 1.62 -5.10
N TYR A 191 -6.95 0.98 -3.97
CA TYR A 191 -6.21 -0.21 -3.52
C TYR A 191 -6.19 -1.31 -4.59
N ALA A 192 -7.34 -1.57 -5.25
CA ALA A 192 -7.43 -2.57 -6.31
C ALA A 192 -6.49 -2.29 -7.50
N THR A 193 -6.25 -1.01 -7.82
CA THR A 193 -5.31 -0.58 -8.84
C THR A 193 -3.88 -1.01 -8.52
N LYS A 194 -3.47 -0.78 -7.28
CA LYS A 194 -2.13 -1.11 -6.77
C LYS A 194 -1.93 -2.62 -6.65
N ASP A 195 -2.93 -3.34 -6.14
CA ASP A 195 -2.87 -4.80 -6.02
C ASP A 195 -2.83 -5.50 -7.38
N LEU A 196 -3.53 -4.94 -8.39
CA LEU A 196 -3.46 -5.42 -9.77
C LEU A 196 -2.05 -5.25 -10.35
N GLU A 197 -1.44 -4.07 -10.18
CA GLU A 197 -0.07 -3.82 -10.65
C GLU A 197 0.96 -4.67 -9.89
N LEU A 198 0.80 -4.83 -8.57
CA LEU A 198 1.64 -5.70 -7.76
C LEU A 198 1.59 -7.16 -8.23
N ALA A 199 0.39 -7.68 -8.50
CA ALA A 199 0.22 -9.04 -9.00
C ALA A 199 0.88 -9.22 -10.38
N ARG A 200 0.64 -8.26 -11.30
CA ARG A 200 1.27 -8.24 -12.62
C ARG A 200 2.79 -8.31 -12.52
N ARG A 201 3.39 -7.46 -11.67
CA ARG A 201 4.86 -7.45 -11.44
C ARG A 201 5.37 -8.78 -10.90
N LYS A 202 4.70 -9.37 -9.92
CA LYS A 202 5.09 -10.68 -9.38
C LYS A 202 5.07 -11.77 -10.46
N PHE A 203 4.03 -11.77 -11.31
CA PHE A 203 3.94 -12.73 -12.42
C PHE A 203 5.06 -12.53 -13.45
N GLU A 204 5.39 -11.29 -13.79
CA GLU A 204 6.44 -10.99 -14.77
C GLU A 204 7.86 -11.17 -14.20
N GLU A 205 8.11 -10.71 -12.97
CA GLU A 205 9.45 -10.74 -12.35
C GLU A 205 9.90 -12.17 -12.03
N PHE A 206 8.98 -13.01 -11.53
CA PHE A 206 9.32 -14.33 -11.04
C PHE A 206 8.80 -15.48 -11.91
N GLN A 207 8.02 -15.20 -12.94
CA GLN A 207 7.40 -16.23 -13.80
C GLN A 207 6.65 -17.29 -12.98
N ILE A 208 6.00 -16.86 -11.88
CA ILE A 208 5.32 -17.75 -10.93
C ILE A 208 4.07 -18.37 -11.53
N GLN A 209 3.77 -19.60 -11.11
CA GLN A 209 2.55 -20.31 -11.50
C GLN A 209 1.36 -19.97 -10.60
N LYS A 210 1.63 -19.60 -9.33
CA LYS A 210 0.62 -19.35 -8.32
C LYS A 210 1.09 -18.28 -7.35
N SER A 211 0.19 -17.39 -6.93
CA SER A 211 0.42 -16.42 -5.86
C SER A 211 -0.55 -16.67 -4.71
N ILE A 212 -0.04 -16.69 -3.48
CA ILE A 212 -0.84 -16.87 -2.26
C ILE A 212 -0.82 -15.55 -1.48
N TYR A 213 -2.01 -15.07 -1.10
CA TYR A 213 -2.17 -13.83 -0.34
C TYR A 213 -2.66 -14.16 1.07
N VAL A 214 -1.87 -13.82 2.07
CA VAL A 214 -2.21 -13.98 3.48
C VAL A 214 -2.79 -12.67 4.01
N VAL A 215 -4.11 -12.56 4.04
CA VAL A 215 -4.83 -11.32 4.31
C VAL A 215 -5.93 -11.52 5.37
N ASP A 216 -6.49 -10.43 5.86
CA ASP A 216 -7.68 -10.48 6.72
C ASP A 216 -8.91 -10.88 5.91
N GLN A 217 -9.81 -11.67 6.50
CA GLN A 217 -11.03 -12.15 5.83
C GLN A 217 -11.90 -10.99 5.29
N ARG A 218 -11.86 -9.83 5.90
CA ARG A 218 -12.57 -8.64 5.43
C ARG A 218 -12.13 -8.17 4.04
N GLN A 219 -10.93 -8.58 3.59
CA GLN A 219 -10.39 -8.28 2.27
C GLN A 219 -10.77 -9.33 1.21
N ALA A 220 -11.52 -10.39 1.58
CA ALA A 220 -11.82 -11.50 0.67
C ALA A 220 -12.56 -11.05 -0.61
N LEU A 221 -13.54 -10.15 -0.51
CA LEU A 221 -14.26 -9.63 -1.69
C LEU A 221 -13.30 -8.83 -2.59
N HIS A 222 -12.48 -7.97 -2.00
CA HIS A 222 -11.49 -7.18 -2.72
C HIS A 222 -10.55 -8.08 -3.54
N PHE A 223 -9.94 -9.10 -2.94
CA PHE A 223 -9.04 -9.99 -3.67
C PHE A 223 -9.75 -10.84 -4.72
N LYS A 224 -10.99 -11.27 -4.48
CA LYS A 224 -11.80 -11.95 -5.51
C LYS A 224 -12.01 -11.05 -6.74
N GLN A 225 -12.28 -9.77 -6.53
CA GLN A 225 -12.41 -8.80 -7.63
C GLN A 225 -11.08 -8.60 -8.35
N VAL A 226 -9.96 -8.44 -7.62
CA VAL A 226 -8.61 -8.27 -8.22
C VAL A 226 -8.23 -9.50 -9.06
N PHE A 227 -8.39 -10.72 -8.53
CA PHE A 227 -8.06 -11.94 -9.27
C PHE A 227 -8.95 -12.12 -10.50
N LYS A 228 -10.25 -11.82 -10.37
CA LYS A 228 -11.18 -11.87 -11.52
C LYS A 228 -10.82 -10.85 -12.59
N THR A 229 -10.35 -9.66 -12.18
CA THR A 229 -9.83 -8.65 -13.10
C THR A 229 -8.57 -9.15 -13.82
N LEU A 230 -7.63 -9.74 -13.09
CA LEU A 230 -6.40 -10.31 -13.67
C LEU A 230 -6.69 -11.43 -14.68
N GLU A 231 -7.63 -12.34 -14.36
CA GLU A 231 -8.10 -13.37 -15.31
C GLU A 231 -8.62 -12.73 -16.61
N HIS A 232 -9.48 -11.73 -16.47
CA HIS A 232 -10.06 -10.99 -17.61
C HIS A 232 -8.98 -10.31 -18.46
N LEU A 233 -7.92 -9.83 -17.82
CA LEU A 233 -6.77 -9.22 -18.50
C LEU A 233 -5.82 -10.23 -19.16
N GLY A 234 -6.03 -11.54 -18.95
CA GLY A 234 -5.28 -12.62 -19.57
C GLY A 234 -4.18 -13.24 -18.71
N PHE A 235 -4.16 -12.98 -17.40
CA PHE A 235 -3.24 -13.60 -16.46
C PHE A 235 -3.80 -14.94 -15.97
N GLU A 236 -3.47 -16.03 -16.64
CA GLU A 236 -3.95 -17.39 -16.32
C GLU A 236 -3.59 -17.82 -14.89
N GLN A 237 -2.47 -17.33 -14.35
CA GLN A 237 -2.01 -17.59 -12.99
C GLN A 237 -3.00 -17.10 -11.91
N ALA A 238 -3.84 -16.13 -12.23
CA ALA A 238 -4.81 -15.56 -11.30
C ALA A 238 -5.96 -16.53 -10.95
N LYS A 239 -6.19 -17.56 -11.76
CA LYS A 239 -7.22 -18.60 -11.49
C LYS A 239 -6.93 -19.41 -10.23
N ASP A 240 -5.66 -19.51 -9.85
CA ASP A 240 -5.19 -20.32 -8.72
C ASP A 240 -4.69 -19.46 -7.54
N CYS A 241 -5.01 -18.16 -7.53
CA CYS A 241 -4.67 -17.25 -6.44
C CYS A 241 -5.67 -17.29 -5.28
#